data_1bd10a2ba16cc42d96c4fc71ac6e78bc
#
_entry.id   1bd10a2ba16cc42d96c4fc71ac6e78bc
#
_cell.length_a   1.000
_cell.length_b   1.000
_cell.length_c   1.000
_cell.angle_alpha   90.00
_cell.angle_beta   90.00
_cell.angle_gamma   90.00
#
_symmetry.space_group_name_H-M   'P 1'
#
loop_
_entity.id
_entity.type
_entity.pdbx_description
1 polymer ?
#
loop_
_entity_poly.entity_id
_entity_poly.type
_entity_poly.pdbx_seq_one_letter_code
_entity_poly.pdbx_strand_id
1 'polypeptide(L)'
;MKKIYQIALLSVLLLGFASCEKDKFSESIFIDPVVDTTGYSYPFDQWLHQYYTVPYNVDFRYRLDDNGTDPNYNVVPVSLSKADTVACLALYLWYDVYDSVATPGFLYENGPRIIQLIGSAMINASQGTEKIGQAEGGIKITLMKINEMKTNDIDQMNEYIFKTMHHEFSHILHQKKTYPKEFEQISAADYNPDGWQYTSDTVAWQTGFISPYAGSQAREDFVETIANYIVKTDAQWQGILEVASLDGKKGDQIILQKLGICRDWLADRWQLDLDQLHAEVQKRQANLDWDMIMSLGFLHEKK
;
A
#
# COMPACT_ATOMS: atom_id res chain seq x y z
N MET A 1 60.99 -1.64 -36.01
CA MET A 1 60.18 -2.37 -34.98
C MET A 1 59.06 -1.53 -34.36
N LYS A 2 59.30 -0.28 -33.91
CA LYS A 2 58.23 0.54 -33.30
C LYS A 2 56.98 0.78 -34.18
N LYS A 3 57.14 0.95 -35.51
CA LYS A 3 56.00 1.16 -36.43
C LYS A 3 55.12 -0.08 -36.61
N ILE A 4 55.68 -1.29 -36.50
CA ILE A 4 54.90 -2.54 -36.61
C ILE A 4 54.02 -2.74 -35.38
N TYR A 5 54.51 -2.41 -34.17
CA TYR A 5 53.74 -2.47 -32.95
C TYR A 5 52.60 -1.43 -32.92
N GLN A 6 52.80 -0.25 -33.50
CA GLN A 6 51.77 0.77 -33.61
C GLN A 6 50.64 0.37 -34.57
N ILE A 7 50.96 -0.30 -35.67
CA ILE A 7 49.96 -0.80 -36.63
C ILE A 7 49.21 -2.00 -36.01
N ALA A 8 49.88 -2.90 -35.30
CA ALA A 8 49.25 -4.01 -34.61
C ALA A 8 48.33 -3.55 -33.46
N LEU A 9 48.72 -2.51 -32.73
CA LEU A 9 47.87 -1.93 -31.67
C LEU A 9 46.63 -1.25 -32.24
N LEU A 10 46.78 -0.57 -33.40
CA LEU A 10 45.66 0.11 -34.07
C LEU A 10 44.67 -0.90 -34.66
N SER A 11 45.14 -2.03 -35.18
CA SER A 11 44.28 -3.10 -35.72
C SER A 11 43.51 -3.85 -34.60
N VAL A 12 44.09 -4.02 -33.42
CA VAL A 12 43.39 -4.60 -32.25
C VAL A 12 42.32 -3.66 -31.72
N LEU A 13 42.58 -2.32 -31.72
CA LEU A 13 41.55 -1.34 -31.32
C LEU A 13 40.38 -1.27 -32.32
N LEU A 14 40.63 -1.45 -33.63
CA LEU A 14 39.57 -1.46 -34.63
C LEU A 14 38.69 -2.72 -34.62
N LEU A 15 39.23 -3.85 -34.17
CA LEU A 15 38.45 -5.10 -34.00
C LEU A 15 37.53 -5.06 -32.77
N GLY A 16 37.80 -4.22 -31.76
CA GLY A 16 36.99 -4.06 -30.56
C GLY A 16 35.65 -3.34 -30.78
N PHE A 17 35.46 -2.63 -31.89
CA PHE A 17 34.23 -1.90 -32.22
C PHE A 17 33.25 -2.67 -33.12
N ALA A 18 33.61 -3.86 -33.58
CA ALA A 18 32.78 -4.66 -34.48
C ALA A 18 31.82 -5.63 -33.72
N SER A 19 31.81 -5.63 -32.39
CA SER A 19 31.04 -6.59 -31.57
C SER A 19 29.78 -6.02 -30.93
N CYS A 20 29.14 -5.05 -31.56
CA CYS A 20 27.78 -4.68 -31.21
C CYS A 20 26.89 -4.84 -32.45
N GLU A 21 26.75 -6.07 -32.90
CA GLU A 21 25.59 -6.42 -33.69
C GLU A 21 24.39 -6.41 -32.75
N LYS A 22 23.43 -5.51 -32.99
CA LYS A 22 22.17 -5.53 -32.26
C LYS A 22 21.53 -6.85 -32.60
N ASP A 23 21.45 -7.75 -31.60
CA ASP A 23 20.65 -8.98 -31.72
C ASP A 23 19.25 -8.54 -32.16
N LYS A 24 18.91 -8.84 -33.41
CA LYS A 24 17.54 -8.75 -33.87
C LYS A 24 16.83 -9.95 -33.27
N PHE A 25 16.27 -9.75 -32.10
CA PHE A 25 15.36 -10.74 -31.56
C PHE A 25 14.27 -10.97 -32.63
N SER A 26 14.11 -12.21 -33.05
CA SER A 26 12.91 -12.63 -33.80
C SER A 26 11.67 -12.30 -32.99
N GLU A 27 10.51 -12.28 -33.64
CA GLU A 27 9.23 -12.05 -32.98
C GLU A 27 9.14 -12.80 -31.67
N SER A 28 8.56 -12.16 -30.65
CA SER A 28 8.39 -12.76 -29.31
C SER A 28 7.77 -14.15 -29.45
N ILE A 29 8.43 -15.17 -28.86
CA ILE A 29 7.85 -16.51 -28.75
C ILE A 29 6.67 -16.54 -27.76
N PHE A 30 6.49 -15.47 -26.96
CA PHE A 30 5.34 -15.30 -26.11
C PHE A 30 4.19 -14.80 -26.97
N ILE A 31 3.22 -15.67 -27.18
CA ILE A 31 1.94 -15.28 -27.77
C ILE A 31 1.22 -14.47 -26.71
N ASP A 32 0.83 -13.24 -27.03
CA ASP A 32 -0.03 -12.48 -26.14
C ASP A 32 -1.26 -13.34 -25.81
N PRO A 33 -1.60 -13.51 -24.51
CA PRO A 33 -2.76 -14.32 -24.14
C PRO A 33 -3.98 -13.75 -24.84
N VAL A 34 -4.72 -14.63 -25.53
CA VAL A 34 -5.99 -14.26 -26.15
C VAL A 34 -6.92 -13.82 -25.02
N VAL A 35 -7.22 -12.51 -24.97
CA VAL A 35 -8.14 -11.96 -23.99
C VAL A 35 -9.53 -12.48 -24.30
N ASP A 36 -10.14 -13.21 -23.36
CA ASP A 36 -11.54 -13.62 -23.48
C ASP A 36 -12.45 -12.40 -23.31
N THR A 37 -12.86 -11.85 -24.44
CA THR A 37 -13.79 -10.70 -24.51
C THR A 37 -15.26 -11.10 -24.27
N THR A 38 -15.54 -12.40 -24.15
CA THR A 38 -16.91 -12.93 -23.97
C THR A 38 -17.26 -13.16 -22.52
N GLY A 39 -16.25 -13.16 -21.63
CA GLY A 39 -16.42 -13.33 -20.19
C GLY A 39 -17.32 -12.24 -19.59
N TYR A 40 -18.22 -12.63 -18.68
CA TYR A 40 -19.16 -11.69 -18.02
C TYR A 40 -18.44 -10.57 -17.25
N SER A 41 -17.22 -10.77 -16.85
CA SER A 41 -16.39 -9.81 -16.12
C SER A 41 -15.47 -8.96 -17.02
N TYR A 42 -15.43 -9.22 -18.32
CA TYR A 42 -14.59 -8.46 -19.26
C TYR A 42 -14.83 -6.95 -19.23
N PRO A 43 -16.06 -6.43 -19.12
CA PRO A 43 -16.29 -4.99 -18.98
C PRO A 43 -15.63 -4.40 -17.72
N PHE A 44 -15.56 -5.16 -16.61
CA PHE A 44 -14.85 -4.73 -15.41
C PHE A 44 -13.33 -4.72 -15.62
N ASP A 45 -12.79 -5.69 -16.35
CA ASP A 45 -11.37 -5.69 -16.69
C ASP A 45 -10.98 -4.47 -17.52
N GLN A 46 -11.85 -4.06 -18.46
CA GLN A 46 -11.64 -2.84 -19.26
C GLN A 46 -11.73 -1.58 -18.40
N TRP A 47 -12.69 -1.52 -17.47
CA TRP A 47 -12.84 -0.44 -16.51
C TRP A 47 -11.59 -0.32 -15.61
N LEU A 48 -11.10 -1.44 -15.07
CA LEU A 48 -9.87 -1.48 -14.29
C LEU A 48 -8.64 -1.02 -15.09
N HIS A 49 -8.55 -1.45 -16.35
CA HIS A 49 -7.48 -0.98 -17.24
C HIS A 49 -7.53 0.54 -17.42
N GLN A 50 -8.72 1.11 -17.65
CA GLN A 50 -8.89 2.54 -17.88
C GLN A 50 -8.57 3.38 -16.62
N TYR A 51 -9.03 2.94 -15.44
CA TYR A 51 -8.96 3.73 -14.22
C TYR A 51 -7.77 3.40 -13.30
N TYR A 52 -7.10 2.27 -13.50
CA TYR A 52 -5.95 1.84 -12.70
C TYR A 52 -4.68 1.66 -13.53
N THR A 53 -4.77 0.86 -14.61
CA THR A 53 -3.55 0.53 -15.36
C THR A 53 -3.01 1.74 -16.10
N VAL A 54 -3.86 2.45 -16.84
CA VAL A 54 -3.43 3.60 -17.64
C VAL A 54 -2.91 4.76 -16.78
N PRO A 55 -3.66 5.26 -15.76
CA PRO A 55 -3.22 6.42 -15.00
C PRO A 55 -2.14 6.11 -13.96
N TYR A 56 -2.11 4.91 -13.35
CA TYR A 56 -1.27 4.60 -12.21
C TYR A 56 -0.28 3.46 -12.43
N ASN A 57 -0.33 2.79 -13.59
CA ASN A 57 0.46 1.59 -13.88
C ASN A 57 0.26 0.49 -12.84
N VAL A 58 -1.01 0.26 -12.46
CA VAL A 58 -1.44 -0.70 -11.45
C VAL A 58 -2.25 -1.83 -12.08
N ASP A 59 -1.87 -3.04 -11.77
CA ASP A 59 -2.63 -4.25 -12.03
C ASP A 59 -3.55 -4.55 -10.84
N PHE A 60 -4.83 -4.20 -10.97
CA PHE A 60 -5.83 -4.43 -9.93
C PHE A 60 -6.47 -5.81 -10.12
N ARG A 61 -6.12 -6.75 -9.23
CA ARG A 61 -6.49 -8.16 -9.32
C ARG A 61 -7.59 -8.53 -8.34
N TYR A 62 -8.66 -9.06 -8.86
CA TYR A 62 -9.78 -9.58 -8.08
C TYR A 62 -10.00 -11.09 -8.29
N ARG A 63 -9.39 -11.69 -9.31
CA ARG A 63 -9.35 -13.14 -9.48
C ARG A 63 -8.22 -13.73 -8.65
N LEU A 64 -8.48 -14.91 -8.07
CA LEU A 64 -7.39 -15.68 -7.47
C LEU A 64 -6.52 -16.26 -8.58
N ASP A 65 -5.22 -16.04 -8.44
CA ASP A 65 -4.21 -16.67 -9.27
C ASP A 65 -3.43 -17.63 -8.38
N ASP A 66 -3.27 -18.89 -8.83
CA ASP A 66 -2.56 -19.92 -8.10
C ASP A 66 -1.10 -19.51 -7.78
N ASN A 67 -0.49 -18.70 -8.64
CA ASN A 67 0.84 -18.16 -8.42
C ASN A 67 0.86 -16.90 -7.52
N GLY A 68 -0.30 -16.33 -7.19
CA GLY A 68 -0.44 -15.09 -6.44
C GLY A 68 -0.78 -15.27 -4.98
N THR A 69 -1.01 -16.49 -4.53
CA THR A 69 -1.41 -16.82 -3.15
C THR A 69 -0.43 -17.82 -2.53
N ASP A 70 -0.20 -17.70 -1.23
CA ASP A 70 0.61 -18.66 -0.49
C ASP A 70 -0.13 -20.01 -0.42
N PRO A 71 0.45 -21.12 -0.93
CA PRO A 71 -0.21 -22.42 -1.00
C PRO A 71 -0.50 -23.04 0.39
N ASN A 72 0.03 -22.46 1.47
CA ASN A 72 -0.25 -22.89 2.83
C ASN A 72 -1.60 -22.38 3.36
N TYR A 73 -2.28 -21.49 2.61
CA TYR A 73 -3.56 -20.93 3.01
C TYR A 73 -4.67 -21.27 2.02
N ASN A 74 -5.80 -21.69 2.55
CA ASN A 74 -7.03 -21.81 1.76
C ASN A 74 -7.75 -20.47 1.75
N VAL A 75 -7.87 -19.86 0.58
CA VAL A 75 -8.54 -18.57 0.41
C VAL A 75 -9.63 -18.68 -0.64
N VAL A 76 -10.62 -17.80 -0.57
CA VAL A 76 -11.70 -17.72 -1.58
C VAL A 76 -11.59 -16.44 -2.38
N PRO A 77 -12.02 -16.46 -3.66
CA PRO A 77 -12.04 -15.25 -4.48
C PRO A 77 -13.00 -14.22 -3.91
N VAL A 78 -12.72 -12.95 -4.19
CA VAL A 78 -13.67 -11.86 -3.94
C VAL A 78 -14.84 -11.95 -4.92
N SER A 79 -16.05 -11.62 -4.47
CA SER A 79 -17.20 -11.48 -5.37
C SER A 79 -17.03 -10.25 -6.27
N LEU A 80 -17.53 -10.34 -7.52
CA LEU A 80 -17.39 -9.25 -8.48
C LEU A 80 -18.00 -7.93 -7.98
N SER A 81 -19.15 -8.00 -7.31
CA SER A 81 -19.80 -6.82 -6.72
C SER A 81 -18.95 -6.15 -5.63
N LYS A 82 -18.30 -6.93 -4.76
CA LYS A 82 -17.41 -6.39 -3.75
C LYS A 82 -16.14 -5.82 -4.37
N ALA A 83 -15.58 -6.49 -5.39
CA ALA A 83 -14.42 -6.01 -6.11
C ALA A 83 -14.69 -4.65 -6.79
N ASP A 84 -15.83 -4.50 -7.46
CA ASP A 84 -16.26 -3.26 -8.10
C ASP A 84 -16.40 -2.13 -7.06
N THR A 85 -17.11 -2.39 -5.97
CA THR A 85 -17.27 -1.40 -4.89
C THR A 85 -15.93 -0.98 -4.29
N VAL A 86 -15.05 -1.93 -3.97
CA VAL A 86 -13.72 -1.60 -3.39
C VAL A 86 -12.86 -0.84 -4.40
N ALA A 87 -12.93 -1.19 -5.68
CA ALA A 87 -12.20 -0.46 -6.71
C ALA A 87 -12.68 1.01 -6.79
N CYS A 88 -13.98 1.27 -6.82
CA CYS A 88 -14.51 2.64 -6.82
C CYS A 88 -14.08 3.43 -5.58
N LEU A 89 -14.21 2.83 -4.41
CA LEU A 89 -13.85 3.47 -3.15
C LEU A 89 -12.36 3.74 -3.04
N ALA A 90 -11.51 2.82 -3.51
CA ALA A 90 -10.07 3.02 -3.51
C ALA A 90 -9.66 4.16 -4.46
N LEU A 91 -10.30 4.30 -5.62
CA LEU A 91 -10.09 5.47 -6.48
C LEU A 91 -10.40 6.76 -5.72
N TYR A 92 -11.60 6.88 -5.15
CA TYR A 92 -12.08 8.11 -4.54
C TYR A 92 -11.38 8.46 -3.22
N LEU A 93 -11.18 7.47 -2.33
CA LEU A 93 -10.67 7.69 -0.96
C LEU A 93 -9.17 7.47 -0.81
N TRP A 94 -8.47 7.00 -1.85
CA TRP A 94 -7.04 6.78 -1.79
C TRP A 94 -6.30 7.38 -3.00
N TYR A 95 -6.58 6.97 -4.23
CA TYR A 95 -5.87 7.46 -5.43
C TYR A 95 -6.09 8.96 -5.65
N ASP A 96 -7.34 9.40 -5.72
CA ASP A 96 -7.69 10.80 -5.93
C ASP A 96 -7.23 11.71 -4.76
N VAL A 97 -7.12 11.15 -3.55
CA VAL A 97 -6.57 11.87 -2.39
C VAL A 97 -5.10 12.19 -2.63
N TYR A 98 -4.29 11.18 -2.97
CA TYR A 98 -2.88 11.42 -3.26
C TYR A 98 -2.68 12.32 -4.48
N ASP A 99 -3.48 12.18 -5.52
CA ASP A 99 -3.41 13.04 -6.70
C ASP A 99 -3.73 14.51 -6.39
N SER A 100 -4.55 14.78 -5.35
CA SER A 100 -4.87 16.14 -4.93
C SER A 100 -3.83 16.78 -4.01
N VAL A 101 -3.01 15.99 -3.32
CA VAL A 101 -2.06 16.46 -2.29
C VAL A 101 -0.60 16.33 -2.74
N ALA A 102 -0.27 15.25 -3.45
CA ALA A 102 1.10 14.98 -3.89
C ALA A 102 1.44 15.67 -5.21
N THR A 103 2.72 15.62 -5.58
CA THR A 103 3.17 16.11 -6.89
C THR A 103 2.56 15.29 -8.03
N PRO A 104 2.26 15.89 -9.19
CA PRO A 104 1.72 15.16 -10.34
C PRO A 104 2.56 13.93 -10.71
N GLY A 105 1.90 12.79 -10.91
CA GLY A 105 2.56 11.53 -11.24
C GLY A 105 3.16 10.77 -10.05
N PHE A 106 2.99 11.26 -8.81
CA PHE A 106 3.55 10.64 -7.61
C PHE A 106 3.17 9.16 -7.48
N LEU A 107 1.90 8.83 -7.64
CA LEU A 107 1.44 7.43 -7.55
C LEU A 107 1.88 6.59 -8.75
N TYR A 108 1.92 7.18 -9.95
CA TYR A 108 2.46 6.49 -11.13
C TYR A 108 3.91 6.06 -10.93
N GLU A 109 4.73 6.88 -10.30
CA GLU A 109 6.15 6.60 -10.04
C GLU A 109 6.37 5.72 -8.80
N ASN A 110 5.61 5.96 -7.74
CA ASN A 110 5.89 5.44 -6.41
C ASN A 110 4.85 4.48 -5.87
N GLY A 111 3.64 4.46 -6.42
CA GLY A 111 2.54 3.62 -5.98
C GLY A 111 2.80 2.11 -6.11
N PRO A 112 1.95 1.29 -5.50
CA PRO A 112 1.97 -0.15 -5.69
C PRO A 112 1.78 -0.48 -7.18
N ARG A 113 2.34 -1.59 -7.63
CA ARG A 113 2.16 -2.09 -9.00
C ARG A 113 1.05 -3.12 -9.09
N ILE A 114 0.73 -3.73 -7.98
CA ILE A 114 -0.32 -4.74 -7.89
C ILE A 114 -1.17 -4.46 -6.65
N ILE A 115 -2.48 -4.43 -6.83
CA ILE A 115 -3.45 -4.54 -5.73
C ILE A 115 -4.19 -5.85 -5.94
N GLN A 116 -4.08 -6.76 -4.96
CA GLN A 116 -4.75 -8.05 -4.99
C GLN A 116 -5.87 -8.07 -3.96
N LEU A 117 -7.09 -8.39 -4.40
CA LEU A 117 -8.22 -8.62 -3.51
C LEU A 117 -8.40 -10.12 -3.24
N ILE A 118 -8.60 -10.48 -1.97
CA ILE A 118 -8.93 -11.83 -1.52
C ILE A 118 -10.24 -11.78 -0.74
N GLY A 119 -11.16 -12.68 -1.04
CA GLY A 119 -12.49 -12.70 -0.46
C GLY A 119 -12.52 -13.09 1.02
N SER A 120 -11.64 -14.01 1.45
CA SER A 120 -11.55 -14.51 2.83
C SER A 120 -10.34 -13.95 3.57
N ALA A 121 -10.27 -14.21 4.89
CA ALA A 121 -9.04 -14.05 5.67
C ALA A 121 -7.98 -15.08 5.26
N MET A 122 -6.72 -14.77 5.51
CA MET A 122 -5.64 -15.74 5.64
C MET A 122 -5.44 -16.04 7.12
N ILE A 123 -5.80 -17.25 7.53
CA ILE A 123 -5.70 -17.68 8.93
C ILE A 123 -4.43 -18.50 9.09
N ASN A 124 -3.54 -18.06 9.97
CA ASN A 124 -2.42 -18.88 10.40
C ASN A 124 -2.93 -19.91 11.42
N ALA A 125 -3.13 -21.14 10.96
CA ALA A 125 -3.67 -22.22 11.79
C ALA A 125 -2.80 -22.55 13.02
N SER A 126 -1.51 -22.26 13.00
CA SER A 126 -0.59 -22.53 14.11
C SER A 126 -0.61 -21.43 15.19
N GLN A 127 -0.93 -20.20 14.83
CA GLN A 127 -0.92 -19.04 15.72
C GLN A 127 -2.31 -18.52 16.04
N GLY A 128 -3.34 -18.95 15.31
CA GLY A 128 -4.71 -18.43 15.43
C GLY A 128 -4.84 -16.96 15.02
N THR A 129 -3.84 -16.42 14.34
CA THR A 129 -3.84 -15.01 13.88
C THR A 129 -4.40 -14.88 12.48
N GLU A 130 -5.19 -13.84 12.25
CA GLU A 130 -5.70 -13.47 10.94
C GLU A 130 -4.81 -12.39 10.32
N LYS A 131 -4.43 -12.57 9.06
CA LYS A 131 -3.87 -11.51 8.25
C LYS A 131 -5.01 -10.80 7.52
N ILE A 132 -5.04 -9.48 7.59
CA ILE A 132 -6.01 -8.62 6.89
C ILE A 132 -5.38 -7.84 5.72
N GLY A 133 -4.06 -7.75 5.68
CA GLY A 133 -3.28 -7.15 4.61
C GLY A 133 -1.85 -7.67 4.58
N GLN A 134 -1.18 -7.46 3.48
CA GLN A 134 0.23 -7.81 3.31
C GLN A 134 0.84 -7.01 2.15
N ALA A 135 2.03 -6.41 2.38
CA ALA A 135 2.89 -5.96 1.28
C ALA A 135 3.90 -7.04 0.91
N GLU A 136 4.10 -7.25 -0.37
CA GLU A 136 5.07 -8.19 -0.90
C GLU A 136 6.08 -7.47 -1.79
N GLY A 137 7.35 -7.51 -1.38
CA GLY A 137 8.46 -7.02 -2.20
C GLY A 137 8.43 -5.53 -2.55
N GLY A 138 7.69 -4.70 -1.80
CA GLY A 138 7.58 -3.26 -2.06
C GLY A 138 6.83 -2.88 -3.34
N ILE A 139 6.02 -3.80 -3.90
CA ILE A 139 5.30 -3.58 -5.17
C ILE A 139 3.84 -4.03 -5.12
N LYS A 140 3.47 -4.92 -4.21
CA LYS A 140 2.12 -5.52 -4.15
C LYS A 140 1.48 -5.24 -2.80
N ILE A 141 0.21 -4.83 -2.82
CA ILE A 141 -0.68 -4.75 -1.66
C ILE A 141 -1.75 -5.83 -1.82
N THR A 142 -1.88 -6.69 -0.82
CA THR A 142 -2.94 -7.69 -0.77
C THR A 142 -3.95 -7.31 0.30
N LEU A 143 -5.22 -7.16 -0.08
CA LEU A 143 -6.34 -6.85 0.81
C LEU A 143 -7.19 -8.11 0.97
N MET A 144 -7.47 -8.48 2.20
CA MET A 144 -8.14 -9.73 2.56
C MET A 144 -9.50 -9.49 3.22
N LYS A 145 -10.31 -10.53 3.39
CA LYS A 145 -11.66 -10.48 4.00
C LYS A 145 -12.67 -9.60 3.25
N ILE A 146 -12.44 -9.34 1.97
CA ILE A 146 -13.27 -8.39 1.21
C ILE A 146 -14.74 -8.82 1.13
N ASN A 147 -15.02 -10.13 1.08
CA ASN A 147 -16.41 -10.61 1.05
C ASN A 147 -17.18 -10.38 2.36
N GLU A 148 -16.46 -10.30 3.48
CA GLU A 148 -17.05 -10.09 4.82
C GLU A 148 -17.26 -8.61 5.14
N MET A 149 -16.64 -7.70 4.36
CA MET A 149 -16.71 -6.27 4.63
C MET A 149 -18.08 -5.69 4.35
N LYS A 150 -18.50 -4.79 5.25
CA LYS A 150 -19.63 -3.90 5.04
C LYS A 150 -19.14 -2.68 4.29
N THR A 151 -19.26 -2.72 2.97
CA THR A 151 -18.73 -1.68 2.07
C THR A 151 -19.46 -0.33 2.19
N ASN A 152 -20.53 -0.24 3.00
CA ASN A 152 -21.24 0.97 3.37
C ASN A 152 -20.95 1.44 4.82
N ASP A 153 -19.92 0.90 5.46
CA ASP A 153 -19.48 1.24 6.81
C ASP A 153 -18.05 1.77 6.73
N ILE A 154 -17.92 3.11 6.78
CA ILE A 154 -16.63 3.79 6.56
C ILE A 154 -15.62 3.46 7.68
N ASP A 155 -16.07 3.28 8.92
CA ASP A 155 -15.18 2.94 10.02
C ASP A 155 -14.58 1.55 9.83
N GLN A 156 -15.40 0.57 9.42
CA GLN A 156 -14.91 -0.76 9.11
C GLN A 156 -13.99 -0.75 7.88
N MET A 157 -14.28 0.05 6.86
CA MET A 157 -13.43 0.19 5.69
C MET A 157 -12.11 0.86 6.03
N ASN A 158 -12.10 1.85 6.90
CA ASN A 158 -10.86 2.45 7.40
C ASN A 158 -10.01 1.41 8.13
N GLU A 159 -10.62 0.61 9.00
CA GLU A 159 -9.88 -0.40 9.76
C GLU A 159 -9.25 -1.47 8.88
N TYR A 160 -9.97 -1.97 7.86
CA TYR A 160 -9.52 -3.15 7.09
C TYR A 160 -8.90 -2.81 5.72
N ILE A 161 -9.35 -1.75 5.05
CA ILE A 161 -8.87 -1.39 3.71
C ILE A 161 -7.93 -0.20 3.75
N PHE A 162 -8.43 0.98 4.15
CA PHE A 162 -7.66 2.21 3.93
C PHE A 162 -6.46 2.32 4.86
N LYS A 163 -6.60 1.92 6.14
CA LYS A 163 -5.44 1.82 7.04
C LYS A 163 -4.39 0.89 6.45
N THR A 164 -4.80 -0.30 6.00
CA THR A 164 -3.89 -1.26 5.37
C THR A 164 -3.24 -0.68 4.11
N MET A 165 -3.98 -0.02 3.24
CA MET A 165 -3.41 0.59 2.04
C MET A 165 -2.36 1.66 2.37
N HIS A 166 -2.63 2.55 3.34
CA HIS A 166 -1.66 3.56 3.78
C HIS A 166 -0.45 2.94 4.48
N HIS A 167 -0.66 1.91 5.31
CA HIS A 167 0.39 1.15 5.98
C HIS A 167 1.36 0.53 4.98
N GLU A 168 0.84 -0.25 4.05
CA GLU A 168 1.63 -0.96 3.05
C GLU A 168 2.30 0.00 2.07
N PHE A 169 1.62 1.08 1.70
CA PHE A 169 2.23 2.11 0.88
C PHE A 169 3.36 2.83 1.61
N SER A 170 3.23 3.08 2.90
CA SER A 170 4.31 3.63 3.71
C SER A 170 5.53 2.69 3.76
N HIS A 171 5.32 1.36 3.76
CA HIS A 171 6.39 0.39 3.57
C HIS A 171 7.08 0.53 2.21
N ILE A 172 6.32 0.68 1.12
CA ILE A 172 6.87 0.91 -0.23
C ILE A 172 7.73 2.17 -0.25
N LEU A 173 7.25 3.25 0.37
CA LEU A 173 7.98 4.52 0.42
C LEU A 173 9.28 4.42 1.23
N HIS A 174 9.25 3.84 2.44
CA HIS A 174 10.45 3.79 3.27
C HIS A 174 11.50 2.77 2.76
N GLN A 175 11.11 1.76 1.99
CA GLN A 175 12.05 0.88 1.31
C GLN A 175 12.85 1.61 0.21
N LYS A 176 12.26 2.65 -0.41
CA LYS A 176 12.94 3.49 -1.40
C LYS A 176 13.77 4.59 -0.75
N LYS A 177 13.28 5.20 0.33
CA LYS A 177 13.95 6.28 1.07
C LYS A 177 13.76 6.04 2.56
N THR A 178 14.79 5.47 3.20
CA THR A 178 14.76 5.08 4.62
C THR A 178 14.34 6.24 5.53
N TYR A 179 13.53 5.94 6.56
CA TYR A 179 13.17 6.88 7.61
C TYR A 179 14.34 7.14 8.58
N PRO A 180 14.30 8.24 9.39
CA PRO A 180 15.36 8.59 10.31
C PRO A 180 15.56 7.54 11.41
N LYS A 181 16.82 7.22 11.74
CA LYS A 181 17.16 6.27 12.82
C LYS A 181 16.74 6.73 14.22
N GLU A 182 16.55 8.02 14.40
CA GLU A 182 16.04 8.65 15.61
C GLU A 182 14.68 8.10 16.00
N PHE A 183 13.86 7.74 15.02
CA PHE A 183 12.56 7.10 15.25
C PHE A 183 12.71 5.77 16.00
N GLU A 184 13.64 4.93 15.57
CA GLU A 184 13.88 3.61 16.18
C GLU A 184 14.32 3.72 17.66
N GLN A 185 14.99 4.80 18.01
CA GLN A 185 15.55 5.03 19.36
C GLN A 185 14.49 5.42 20.39
N ILE A 186 13.37 6.02 19.95
CA ILE A 186 12.33 6.54 20.84
C ILE A 186 11.74 5.43 21.73
N SER A 187 11.47 4.26 21.17
CA SER A 187 10.86 3.12 21.86
C SER A 187 11.69 1.85 21.77
N ALA A 188 13.02 1.96 21.59
CA ALA A 188 13.92 0.82 21.36
C ALA A 188 13.84 -0.29 22.43
N ALA A 189 13.55 0.08 23.68
CA ALA A 189 13.46 -0.86 24.80
C ALA A 189 12.06 -1.50 24.97
N ASP A 190 11.05 -0.97 24.27
CA ASP A 190 9.65 -1.32 24.50
C ASP A 190 9.04 -2.20 23.40
N TYR A 191 9.79 -2.44 22.30
CA TYR A 191 9.32 -3.34 21.23
C TYR A 191 9.24 -4.78 21.73
N ASN A 192 8.11 -5.43 21.41
CA ASN A 192 7.82 -6.81 21.79
C ASN A 192 7.35 -7.64 20.58
N PRO A 193 8.26 -8.16 19.75
CA PRO A 193 7.94 -8.89 18.53
C PRO A 193 7.06 -10.13 18.74
N ASP A 194 7.25 -10.81 19.86
CA ASP A 194 6.59 -12.10 20.15
C ASP A 194 5.33 -11.96 21.02
N GLY A 195 5.06 -10.77 21.57
CA GLY A 195 3.98 -10.56 22.54
C GLY A 195 3.01 -9.43 22.23
N TRP A 196 3.20 -8.70 21.13
CA TRP A 196 2.33 -7.57 20.77
C TRP A 196 0.85 -7.96 20.66
N GLN A 197 0.53 -9.17 20.19
CA GLN A 197 -0.83 -9.68 20.04
C GLN A 197 -1.58 -9.87 21.38
N TYR A 198 -0.87 -9.87 22.50
CA TYR A 198 -1.44 -9.94 23.85
C TYR A 198 -1.53 -8.57 24.51
N THR A 199 -1.09 -7.51 23.83
CA THR A 199 -1.14 -6.14 24.32
C THR A 199 -2.48 -5.53 23.96
N SER A 200 -3.16 -4.87 24.92
CA SER A 200 -4.39 -4.12 24.61
C SER A 200 -4.05 -2.75 24.01
N ASP A 201 -5.01 -2.15 23.28
CA ASP A 201 -4.87 -0.80 22.73
C ASP A 201 -4.49 0.22 23.82
N THR A 202 -5.15 0.19 24.98
CA THR A 202 -4.85 1.08 26.11
C THR A 202 -3.38 0.98 26.55
N VAL A 203 -2.85 -0.23 26.68
CA VAL A 203 -1.46 -0.45 27.07
C VAL A 203 -0.52 0.04 25.97
N ALA A 204 -0.82 -0.25 24.73
CA ALA A 204 -0.04 0.25 23.58
C ALA A 204 0.02 1.79 23.61
N TRP A 205 -1.13 2.46 23.69
CA TRP A 205 -1.18 3.92 23.73
C TRP A 205 -0.41 4.52 24.92
N GLN A 206 -0.59 3.97 26.12
CA GLN A 206 0.12 4.44 27.32
C GLN A 206 1.64 4.21 27.28
N THR A 207 2.12 3.29 26.44
CA THR A 207 3.54 3.05 26.19
C THR A 207 4.08 3.77 24.94
N GLY A 208 3.24 4.55 24.28
CA GLY A 208 3.64 5.39 23.14
C GLY A 208 3.59 4.71 21.78
N PHE A 209 2.80 3.64 21.64
CA PHE A 209 2.51 2.99 20.39
C PHE A 209 1.06 3.27 19.95
N ILE A 210 0.85 3.61 18.69
CA ILE A 210 -0.50 3.93 18.18
C ILE A 210 -1.43 2.70 18.10
N SER A 211 -0.86 1.51 18.07
CA SER A 211 -1.55 0.22 18.05
C SER A 211 -0.69 -0.85 18.72
N PRO A 212 -1.25 -1.98 19.19
CA PRO A 212 -0.45 -3.12 19.63
C PRO A 212 0.56 -3.58 18.57
N TYR A 213 0.16 -3.60 17.30
CA TYR A 213 1.03 -4.03 16.20
C TYR A 213 2.22 -3.08 15.98
N ALA A 214 2.04 -1.79 16.20
CA ALA A 214 3.16 -0.82 16.22
C ALA A 214 4.23 -1.23 17.23
N GLY A 215 3.85 -1.81 18.37
CA GLY A 215 4.77 -2.33 19.38
C GLY A 215 5.58 -3.57 18.97
N SER A 216 5.35 -4.14 17.79
CA SER A 216 6.09 -5.33 17.33
C SER A 216 7.53 -5.01 16.94
N GLN A 217 7.76 -3.93 16.21
CA GLN A 217 9.09 -3.48 15.77
C GLN A 217 9.05 -2.07 15.18
N ALA A 218 10.19 -1.40 15.13
CA ALA A 218 10.30 0.00 14.73
C ALA A 218 9.74 0.32 13.33
N ARG A 219 9.93 -0.55 12.36
CA ARG A 219 9.41 -0.32 11.01
C ARG A 219 7.87 -0.40 10.94
N GLU A 220 7.26 -1.29 11.74
CA GLU A 220 5.79 -1.37 11.83
C GLU A 220 5.24 -0.17 12.59
N ASP A 221 5.91 0.27 13.65
CA ASP A 221 5.56 1.46 14.41
C ASP A 221 5.56 2.72 13.52
N PHE A 222 6.57 2.85 12.67
CA PHE A 222 6.67 3.98 11.74
C PHE A 222 5.48 4.04 10.77
N VAL A 223 5.16 2.94 10.11
CA VAL A 223 4.07 2.91 9.12
C VAL A 223 2.69 2.90 9.77
N GLU A 224 2.52 2.24 10.92
CA GLU A 224 1.28 2.29 11.72
C GLU A 224 0.98 3.72 12.20
N THR A 225 2.00 4.48 12.63
CA THR A 225 1.84 5.88 13.01
C THR A 225 1.28 6.71 11.86
N ILE A 226 1.83 6.58 10.65
CA ILE A 226 1.35 7.27 9.46
C ILE A 226 -0.07 6.83 9.11
N ALA A 227 -0.30 5.53 8.98
CA ALA A 227 -1.57 4.99 8.52
C ALA A 227 -2.73 5.33 9.46
N ASN A 228 -2.54 5.15 10.77
CA ASN A 228 -3.55 5.50 11.76
C ASN A 228 -3.85 7.00 11.79
N TYR A 229 -2.83 7.85 11.68
CA TYR A 229 -3.04 9.30 11.63
C TYR A 229 -3.89 9.70 10.43
N ILE A 230 -3.64 9.13 9.26
CA ILE A 230 -4.38 9.47 8.03
C ILE A 230 -5.87 9.10 8.15
N VAL A 231 -6.19 7.90 8.64
CA VAL A 231 -7.56 7.37 8.58
C VAL A 231 -8.43 7.73 9.77
N LYS A 232 -7.84 8.00 10.95
CA LYS A 232 -8.63 8.33 12.15
C LYS A 232 -9.10 9.78 12.10
N THR A 233 -10.33 10.04 12.54
CA THR A 233 -10.82 11.40 12.71
C THR A 233 -10.04 12.13 13.79
N ASP A 234 -10.08 13.47 13.78
CA ASP A 234 -9.48 14.29 14.85
C ASP A 234 -9.99 13.88 16.23
N ALA A 235 -11.29 13.57 16.36
CA ALA A 235 -11.88 13.14 17.61
C ALA A 235 -11.35 11.78 18.07
N GLN A 236 -11.21 10.82 17.16
CA GLN A 236 -10.61 9.51 17.45
C GLN A 236 -9.14 9.64 17.85
N TRP A 237 -8.39 10.47 17.12
CA TRP A 237 -6.98 10.74 17.43
C TRP A 237 -6.80 11.37 18.81
N GLN A 238 -7.58 12.41 19.13
CA GLN A 238 -7.55 13.05 20.46
C GLN A 238 -7.94 12.07 21.57
N GLY A 239 -8.96 11.23 21.37
CA GLY A 239 -9.33 10.20 22.32
C GLY A 239 -8.21 9.21 22.63
N ILE A 240 -7.40 8.86 21.62
CA ILE A 240 -6.19 8.03 21.82
C ILE A 240 -5.17 8.77 22.69
N LEU A 241 -4.87 10.03 22.38
CA LEU A 241 -3.89 10.83 23.15
C LEU A 241 -4.34 11.05 24.61
N GLU A 242 -5.63 11.26 24.83
CA GLU A 242 -6.21 11.35 26.18
C GLU A 242 -5.94 10.07 26.99
N VAL A 243 -6.26 8.90 26.40
CA VAL A 243 -6.01 7.60 27.05
C VAL A 243 -4.51 7.37 27.26
N ALA A 244 -3.68 7.74 26.28
CA ALA A 244 -2.23 7.58 26.34
C ALA A 244 -1.56 8.38 27.48
N SER A 245 -2.19 9.47 27.93
CA SER A 245 -1.71 10.34 29.01
C SER A 245 -2.27 9.98 30.41
N LEU A 246 -3.23 9.05 30.50
CA LEU A 246 -3.84 8.67 31.77
C LEU A 246 -2.81 8.06 32.74
N ASP A 247 -3.13 8.15 34.04
CA ASP A 247 -2.33 7.57 35.13
C ASP A 247 -0.87 8.04 35.18
N GLY A 248 -0.61 9.28 34.69
CA GLY A 248 0.71 9.89 34.68
C GLY A 248 1.64 9.30 33.61
N LYS A 249 1.09 8.55 32.66
CA LYS A 249 1.81 8.06 31.48
C LYS A 249 2.16 9.21 30.53
N LYS A 250 3.11 8.97 29.66
CA LYS A 250 3.59 9.94 28.65
C LYS A 250 3.46 9.40 27.23
N GLY A 251 2.57 8.44 27.04
CA GLY A 251 2.36 7.82 25.74
C GLY A 251 1.94 8.82 24.66
N ASP A 252 1.14 9.82 25.03
CA ASP A 252 0.74 10.93 24.16
C ASP A 252 1.93 11.70 23.61
N GLN A 253 2.90 12.05 24.47
CA GLN A 253 4.11 12.77 24.07
C GLN A 253 4.97 11.94 23.12
N ILE A 254 5.09 10.63 23.40
CA ILE A 254 5.86 9.69 22.57
C ILE A 254 5.19 9.53 21.19
N ILE A 255 3.87 9.32 21.15
CA ILE A 255 3.10 9.23 19.88
C ILE A 255 3.26 10.51 19.05
N LEU A 256 3.13 11.69 19.68
CA LEU A 256 3.28 12.96 18.99
C LEU A 256 4.71 13.22 18.50
N GLN A 257 5.73 12.79 19.26
CA GLN A 257 7.13 12.85 18.82
C GLN A 257 7.36 11.99 17.57
N LYS A 258 6.86 10.75 17.58
CA LYS A 258 6.91 9.84 16.42
C LYS A 258 6.21 10.43 15.21
N LEU A 259 5.01 10.96 15.41
CA LEU A 259 4.23 11.61 14.34
C LEU A 259 4.98 12.81 13.74
N GLY A 260 5.67 13.61 14.57
CA GLY A 260 6.53 14.71 14.10
C GLY A 260 7.60 14.22 13.12
N ILE A 261 8.32 13.15 13.48
CA ILE A 261 9.34 12.56 12.57
C ILE A 261 8.70 12.03 11.28
N CYS A 262 7.51 11.42 11.35
CA CYS A 262 6.79 10.95 10.15
C CYS A 262 6.42 12.12 9.23
N ARG A 263 5.94 13.25 9.78
CA ARG A 263 5.63 14.47 9.02
C ARG A 263 6.86 15.03 8.30
N ASP A 264 7.93 15.22 9.05
CA ASP A 264 9.19 15.75 8.52
C ASP A 264 9.74 14.84 7.41
N TRP A 265 9.72 13.53 7.62
CA TRP A 265 10.20 12.58 6.62
C TRP A 265 9.37 12.59 5.33
N LEU A 266 8.03 12.64 5.43
CA LEU A 266 7.16 12.71 4.25
C LEU A 266 7.36 14.03 3.50
N ALA A 267 7.44 15.14 4.22
CA ALA A 267 7.68 16.46 3.62
C ALA A 267 9.06 16.53 2.93
N ASP A 268 10.13 16.15 3.65
CA ASP A 268 11.50 16.31 3.15
C ASP A 268 11.85 15.32 2.03
N ARG A 269 11.39 14.07 2.17
CA ARG A 269 11.77 13.01 1.24
C ARG A 269 10.81 12.87 0.06
N TRP A 270 9.53 13.18 0.29
CA TRP A 270 8.49 12.89 -0.70
C TRP A 270 7.73 14.13 -1.15
N GLN A 271 7.99 15.30 -0.56
CA GLN A 271 7.23 16.54 -0.80
C GLN A 271 5.71 16.31 -0.59
N LEU A 272 5.39 15.48 0.39
CA LEU A 272 4.03 15.09 0.74
C LEU A 272 3.73 15.61 2.15
N ASP A 273 2.74 16.48 2.25
CA ASP A 273 2.26 17.02 3.52
C ASP A 273 1.26 16.03 4.16
N LEU A 274 1.66 15.46 5.29
CA LEU A 274 0.87 14.45 6.00
C LEU A 274 -0.44 15.02 6.56
N ASP A 275 -0.44 16.27 7.01
CA ASP A 275 -1.63 16.93 7.56
C ASP A 275 -2.62 17.27 6.45
N GLN A 276 -2.15 17.71 5.28
CA GLN A 276 -3.00 17.88 4.11
C GLN A 276 -3.60 16.54 3.63
N LEU A 277 -2.81 15.47 3.66
CA LEU A 277 -3.27 14.14 3.30
C LEU A 277 -4.39 13.68 4.24
N HIS A 278 -4.18 13.81 5.55
CA HIS A 278 -5.20 13.54 6.57
C HIS A 278 -6.47 14.36 6.33
N ALA A 279 -6.34 15.69 6.17
CA ALA A 279 -7.47 16.58 5.97
C ALA A 279 -8.29 16.23 4.71
N GLU A 280 -7.64 15.89 3.61
CA GLU A 280 -8.34 15.51 2.37
C GLU A 280 -9.06 14.16 2.51
N VAL A 281 -8.46 13.17 3.20
CA VAL A 281 -9.15 11.91 3.54
C VAL A 281 -10.39 12.17 4.37
N GLN A 282 -10.28 12.94 5.48
CA GLN A 282 -11.41 13.24 6.35
C GLN A 282 -12.52 14.01 5.61
N LYS A 283 -12.15 14.97 4.80
CA LYS A 283 -13.09 15.73 3.97
C LYS A 283 -13.87 14.82 3.01
N ARG A 284 -13.21 13.91 2.31
CA ARG A 284 -13.85 13.00 1.37
C ARG A 284 -14.74 11.99 2.08
N GLN A 285 -14.32 11.48 3.22
CA GLN A 285 -15.13 10.55 4.02
C GLN A 285 -16.39 11.22 4.58
N ALA A 286 -16.28 12.46 5.06
CA ALA A 286 -17.43 13.24 5.55
C ALA A 286 -18.45 13.59 4.46
N ASN A 287 -18.01 13.67 3.20
CA ASN A 287 -18.85 14.01 2.05
C ASN A 287 -19.10 12.81 1.12
N LEU A 288 -18.96 11.59 1.64
CA LEU A 288 -19.12 10.38 0.85
C LEU A 288 -20.58 10.21 0.39
N ASP A 289 -20.79 10.38 -0.90
CA ASP A 289 -22.06 10.11 -1.56
C ASP A 289 -21.99 8.71 -2.19
N TRP A 290 -22.69 7.76 -1.57
CA TRP A 290 -22.69 6.36 -1.99
C TRP A 290 -23.29 6.17 -3.39
N ASP A 291 -24.32 6.93 -3.76
CA ASP A 291 -24.93 6.83 -5.08
C ASP A 291 -23.95 7.33 -6.15
N MET A 292 -23.23 8.42 -5.87
CA MET A 292 -22.15 8.90 -6.73
C MET A 292 -21.05 7.84 -6.87
N ILE A 293 -20.52 7.32 -5.75
CA ILE A 293 -19.44 6.33 -5.77
C ILE A 293 -19.85 5.08 -6.56
N MET A 294 -21.03 4.55 -6.28
CA MET A 294 -21.52 3.36 -6.96
C MET A 294 -21.80 3.63 -8.45
N SER A 295 -22.10 4.87 -8.83
CA SER A 295 -22.25 5.25 -10.25
C SER A 295 -20.94 5.25 -11.03
N LEU A 296 -19.79 5.29 -10.35
CA LEU A 296 -18.48 5.19 -10.98
C LEU A 296 -18.12 3.74 -11.36
N GLY A 297 -18.77 2.76 -10.75
CA GLY A 297 -18.49 1.34 -10.99
C GLY A 297 -19.09 0.80 -12.28
N PHE A 298 -18.45 -0.20 -12.83
CA PHE A 298 -18.89 -0.80 -14.12
C PHE A 298 -20.27 -1.47 -14.02
N LEU A 299 -20.70 -1.93 -12.82
CA LEU A 299 -22.01 -2.55 -12.64
C LEU A 299 -23.18 -1.58 -12.86
N HIS A 300 -22.95 -0.27 -12.77
CA HIS A 300 -23.95 0.76 -13.01
C HIS A 300 -24.05 1.19 -14.48
N GLU A 301 -23.00 0.98 -15.27
CA GLU A 301 -23.03 1.27 -16.73
C GLU A 301 -24.01 0.36 -17.51
N LYS A 302 -24.58 -0.67 -16.87
CA LYS A 302 -25.51 -1.65 -17.46
C LYS A 302 -27.00 -1.38 -17.18
N LYS A 303 -27.33 -0.27 -16.50
CA LYS A 303 -28.72 0.17 -16.30
C LYS A 303 -29.09 1.30 -17.23
#